data_dd7ede192854cce396238ec00f98d9b9
#
_entry.id   dd7ede192854cce396238ec00f98d9b9
#
_cell.length_a   1.000
_cell.length_b   1.000
_cell.length_c   1.000
_cell.angle_alpha   90.00
_cell.angle_beta   90.00
_cell.angle_gamma   90.00
#
_symmetry.space_group_name_H-M   'P 1'
#
loop_
_entity.id
_entity.type
_entity.pdbx_description
1 polymer ?
#
loop_
_entity_poly.entity_id
_entity_poly.type
_entity_poly.pdbx_seq_one_letter_code
_entity_poly.pdbx_strand_id
1 'polypeptide(L)'
;MIDVENLVFDTVFNGVTQEYPNVQVSKGYLEETATFPCVVIRETGNLPVQRMNTDDCAENFSRLTYQVDIYSDKQGVQRSECRELLKTVDDIMQSMKFRRTHMNEPLNINRSIYRQYARYTVIVGKGVTTTSGEGQEQVTTTTFQMYRR
;
A
#
# COMPACT_ATOMS: atom_id res chain seq x y z
N MET A 1 -11.32 1.09 -14.42
CA MET A 1 -10.77 0.79 -13.07
C MET A 1 -9.55 1.66 -12.82
N ILE A 2 -9.50 2.33 -11.68
CA ILE A 2 -8.32 3.08 -11.26
C ILE A 2 -7.37 2.10 -10.61
N ASP A 3 -6.15 1.99 -11.15
CA ASP A 3 -5.10 1.11 -10.64
C ASP A 3 -3.86 1.91 -10.28
N VAL A 4 -3.53 1.94 -9.00
CA VAL A 4 -2.34 2.57 -8.45
C VAL A 4 -1.49 1.58 -7.64
N GLU A 5 -1.72 0.30 -7.82
CA GLU A 5 -1.07 -0.75 -7.03
C GLU A 5 0.46 -0.66 -7.11
N ASN A 6 1.00 -0.48 -8.30
CA ASN A 6 2.45 -0.33 -8.48
C ASN A 6 2.99 0.92 -7.78
N LEU A 7 2.28 2.05 -7.88
CA LEU A 7 2.68 3.28 -7.21
C LEU A 7 2.74 3.11 -5.69
N VAL A 8 1.72 2.49 -5.11
CA VAL A 8 1.65 2.22 -3.67
C VAL A 8 2.76 1.26 -3.25
N PHE A 9 2.92 0.17 -3.98
CA PHE A 9 3.96 -0.83 -3.71
C PHE A 9 5.37 -0.21 -3.77
N ASP A 10 5.69 0.48 -4.85
CA ASP A 10 7.02 1.07 -5.06
C ASP A 10 7.34 2.12 -3.99
N THR A 11 6.35 2.92 -3.60
CA THR A 11 6.53 3.92 -2.56
C THR A 11 6.83 3.28 -1.20
N VAL A 12 6.10 2.24 -0.84
CA VAL A 12 6.35 1.50 0.41
C VAL A 12 7.65 0.73 0.35
N PHE A 13 7.93 0.06 -0.78
CA PHE A 13 9.19 -0.66 -1.00
C PHE A 13 10.40 0.26 -0.81
N ASN A 14 10.41 1.40 -1.48
CA ASN A 14 11.51 2.36 -1.40
C ASN A 14 11.66 2.95 0.01
N GLY A 15 10.55 3.32 0.65
CA GLY A 15 10.57 3.89 2.00
C GLY A 15 11.03 2.88 3.07
N VAL A 16 10.57 1.64 3.00
CA VAL A 16 10.97 0.59 3.94
C VAL A 16 12.42 0.17 3.72
N THR A 17 12.84 -0.06 2.48
CA THR A 17 14.22 -0.49 2.18
C THR A 17 15.26 0.58 2.46
N GLN A 18 14.88 1.85 2.40
CA GLN A 18 15.78 2.95 2.78
C GLN A 18 16.11 2.92 4.28
N GLU A 19 15.14 2.63 5.12
CA GLU A 19 15.32 2.59 6.58
C GLU A 19 15.74 1.20 7.08
N TYR A 20 15.23 0.16 6.45
CA TYR A 20 15.49 -1.25 6.79
C TYR A 20 15.92 -2.05 5.56
N PRO A 21 17.20 -2.01 5.16
CA PRO A 21 17.67 -2.64 3.92
C PRO A 21 17.52 -4.17 3.87
N ASN A 22 17.42 -4.83 5.02
CA ASN A 22 17.33 -6.28 5.13
C ASN A 22 15.88 -6.80 5.17
N VAL A 23 14.89 -5.92 5.13
CA VAL A 23 13.48 -6.29 5.15
C VAL A 23 13.02 -6.63 3.74
N GLN A 24 12.42 -7.81 3.59
CA GLN A 24 11.78 -8.19 2.34
C GLN A 24 10.40 -7.53 2.23
N VAL A 25 10.11 -6.92 1.10
CA VAL A 25 8.79 -6.36 0.79
C VAL A 25 8.21 -7.13 -0.37
N SER A 26 7.04 -7.73 -0.17
CA SER A 26 6.35 -8.57 -1.15
C SER A 26 4.97 -8.02 -1.47
N LYS A 27 4.44 -8.40 -2.63
CA LYS A 27 3.15 -7.97 -3.14
C LYS A 27 2.18 -9.15 -3.19
N GLY A 28 1.01 -8.95 -2.61
CA GLY A 28 -0.11 -9.89 -2.71
C GLY A 28 -0.11 -11.02 -1.69
N TYR A 29 0.98 -11.74 -1.51
CA TYR A 29 1.06 -12.90 -0.63
C TYR A 29 2.45 -13.08 -0.02
N LEU A 30 2.50 -13.87 1.06
CA LEU A 30 3.76 -14.29 1.66
C LEU A 30 4.35 -15.45 0.85
N GLU A 31 5.55 -15.27 0.33
CA GLU A 31 6.26 -16.31 -0.41
C GLU A 31 6.74 -17.42 0.53
N GLU A 32 6.77 -18.67 0.04
CA GLU A 32 7.29 -19.81 0.82
C GLU A 32 8.77 -19.64 1.18
N THR A 33 9.52 -18.95 0.33
CA THR A 33 10.96 -18.64 0.52
C THR A 33 11.17 -17.28 1.20
N ALA A 34 10.13 -16.72 1.84
CA ALA A 34 10.24 -15.41 2.48
C ALA A 34 11.34 -15.40 3.56
N THR A 35 12.13 -14.33 3.53
CA THR A 35 13.06 -14.01 4.61
C THR A 35 12.39 -13.06 5.58
N PHE A 36 12.61 -13.26 6.87
CA PHE A 36 12.04 -12.41 7.91
C PHE A 36 13.07 -11.40 8.45
N PRO A 37 12.65 -10.22 8.85
CA PRO A 37 11.28 -9.71 8.80
C PRO A 37 10.82 -9.41 7.37
N CYS A 38 9.52 -9.51 7.11
CA CYS A 38 8.96 -9.19 5.82
C CYS A 38 7.66 -8.39 5.92
N VAL A 39 7.41 -7.60 4.90
CA VAL A 39 6.21 -6.78 4.74
C VAL A 39 5.48 -7.24 3.48
N VAL A 40 4.20 -7.56 3.61
CA VAL A 40 3.35 -7.96 2.49
C VAL A 40 2.25 -6.93 2.31
N ILE A 41 2.13 -6.40 1.11
CA ILE A 41 1.13 -5.38 0.75
C ILE A 41 0.16 -5.98 -0.26
N ARG A 42 -1.14 -5.79 -0.03
CA ARG A 42 -2.16 -6.21 -0.99
C ARG A 42 -3.33 -5.23 -1.03
N GLU A 43 -3.86 -5.03 -2.21
CA GLU A 43 -5.15 -4.38 -2.38
C GLU A 43 -6.26 -5.34 -1.95
N THR A 44 -7.14 -4.89 -1.07
CA THR A 44 -8.27 -5.70 -0.57
C THR A 44 -9.63 -5.14 -1.00
N GLY A 45 -9.65 -3.95 -1.57
CA GLY A 45 -10.86 -3.35 -2.09
C GLY A 45 -10.56 -2.22 -3.07
N ASN A 46 -11.35 -2.17 -4.14
CA ASN A 46 -11.31 -1.12 -5.15
C ASN A 46 -12.75 -0.86 -5.59
N LEU A 47 -13.35 0.18 -5.07
CA LEU A 47 -14.76 0.47 -5.25
C LEU A 47 -14.97 1.86 -5.85
N PRO A 48 -15.67 1.99 -6.99
CA PRO A 48 -16.03 3.29 -7.54
C PRO A 48 -16.84 4.12 -6.55
N VAL A 49 -16.54 5.40 -6.44
CA VAL A 49 -17.29 6.33 -5.59
C VAL A 49 -18.39 6.99 -6.42
N GLN A 50 -19.59 6.38 -6.42
CA GLN A 50 -20.70 6.79 -7.30
C GLN A 50 -21.08 8.25 -7.19
N ARG A 51 -21.05 8.84 -5.98
CA ARG A 51 -21.41 10.25 -5.76
C ARG A 51 -20.42 11.25 -6.37
N MET A 52 -19.24 10.79 -6.74
CA MET A 52 -18.16 11.61 -7.29
C MET A 52 -17.91 11.31 -8.77
N ASN A 53 -18.62 10.33 -9.32
CA ASN A 53 -18.55 10.00 -10.74
C ASN A 53 -19.56 10.84 -11.53
N THR A 54 -19.20 11.11 -12.77
CA THR A 54 -20.07 11.84 -13.71
C THR A 54 -21.16 10.94 -14.30
N ASP A 55 -22.19 11.54 -14.88
CA ASP A 55 -23.34 10.83 -15.47
C ASP A 55 -22.97 9.98 -16.71
N ASP A 56 -21.75 10.11 -17.24
CA ASP A 56 -21.24 9.33 -18.36
C ASP A 56 -20.79 7.90 -17.96
N CYS A 57 -21.06 7.49 -16.73
CA CYS A 57 -20.63 6.20 -16.17
C CYS A 57 -19.10 6.00 -16.10
N ALA A 58 -18.32 7.06 -16.29
CA ALA A 58 -16.88 6.99 -16.16
C ALA A 58 -16.47 6.92 -14.69
N GLU A 59 -15.56 6.01 -14.40
CA GLU A 59 -14.96 5.91 -13.06
C GLU A 59 -13.92 7.02 -12.88
N ASN A 60 -14.32 8.11 -12.21
CA ASN A 60 -13.44 9.24 -11.95
C ASN A 60 -12.79 9.18 -10.57
N PHE A 61 -13.45 8.53 -9.62
CA PHE A 61 -12.97 8.36 -8.26
C PHE A 61 -13.22 6.93 -7.77
N SER A 62 -12.24 6.38 -7.08
CA SER A 62 -12.34 5.06 -6.45
C SER A 62 -11.85 5.11 -5.01
N ARG A 63 -12.53 4.35 -4.16
CA ARG A 63 -12.07 4.07 -2.81
C ARG A 63 -11.24 2.79 -2.83
N LEU A 64 -9.97 2.92 -2.51
CA LEU A 64 -9.04 1.82 -2.43
C LEU A 64 -8.79 1.44 -0.98
N THR A 65 -8.72 0.15 -0.73
CA THR A 65 -8.35 -0.40 0.58
C THR A 65 -7.16 -1.32 0.41
N TYR A 66 -6.12 -1.07 1.20
CA TYR A 66 -4.90 -1.87 1.24
C TYR A 66 -4.74 -2.50 2.62
N GLN A 67 -4.26 -3.70 2.64
CA GLN A 67 -3.81 -4.37 3.86
C GLN A 67 -2.32 -4.57 3.79
N VAL A 68 -1.65 -4.23 4.88
CA VAL A 68 -0.22 -4.45 5.06
C VAL A 68 -0.04 -5.42 6.21
N ASP A 69 0.58 -6.55 5.93
CA ASP A 69 0.92 -7.59 6.90
C ASP A 69 2.44 -7.55 7.16
N ILE A 70 2.84 -7.60 8.41
CA ILE A 70 4.24 -7.61 8.83
C ILE A 70 4.51 -8.87 9.62
N TYR A 71 5.57 -9.58 9.27
CA TYR A 71 5.97 -10.83 9.89
C TYR A 71 7.39 -10.72 10.45
N SER A 72 7.61 -11.31 11.62
CA SER A 72 8.93 -11.44 12.23
C SER A 72 9.08 -12.80 12.90
N ASP A 73 10.25 -13.40 12.75
CA ASP A 73 10.63 -14.68 13.41
C ASP A 73 11.71 -14.48 14.49
N LYS A 74 12.12 -13.25 14.75
CA LYS A 74 13.21 -12.94 15.68
C LYS A 74 12.81 -13.17 17.12
N GLN A 75 13.22 -14.29 17.69
CA GLN A 75 12.87 -14.72 19.03
C GLN A 75 13.10 -13.63 20.10
N GLY A 76 12.09 -13.41 20.94
CA GLY A 76 12.12 -12.49 22.07
C GLY A 76 11.82 -11.01 21.74
N VAL A 77 11.93 -10.59 20.48
CA VAL A 77 11.71 -9.19 20.05
C VAL A 77 10.77 -9.07 18.84
N GLN A 78 10.10 -10.12 18.48
CA GLN A 78 9.22 -10.20 17.30
C GLN A 78 8.17 -9.08 17.30
N ARG A 79 7.52 -8.89 18.42
CA ARG A 79 6.46 -7.87 18.57
C ARG A 79 6.99 -6.45 18.40
N SER A 80 8.12 -6.16 19.02
CA SER A 80 8.76 -4.85 18.94
C SER A 80 9.21 -4.55 17.52
N GLU A 81 9.81 -5.52 16.84
CA GLU A 81 10.26 -5.40 15.45
C GLU A 81 9.08 -5.14 14.50
N CYS A 82 8.00 -5.92 14.63
CA CYS A 82 6.79 -5.69 13.82
C CYS A 82 6.17 -4.30 14.07
N ARG A 83 6.16 -3.83 15.33
CA ARG A 83 5.63 -2.51 15.66
C ARG A 83 6.47 -1.37 15.08
N GLU A 84 7.79 -1.49 15.14
CA GLU A 84 8.68 -0.47 14.57
C GLU A 84 8.53 -0.40 13.03
N LEU A 85 8.50 -1.57 12.37
CA LEU A 85 8.23 -1.63 10.94
C LEU A 85 6.84 -1.06 10.59
N LEU A 86 5.82 -1.38 11.38
CA LEU A 86 4.47 -0.87 11.15
C LEU A 86 4.39 0.65 11.31
N LYS A 87 5.12 1.25 12.25
CA LYS A 87 5.20 2.70 12.38
C LYS A 87 5.77 3.35 11.12
N THR A 88 6.88 2.79 10.60
CA THR A 88 7.49 3.27 9.34
C THR A 88 6.52 3.15 8.16
N VAL A 89 5.85 2.01 8.03
CA VAL A 89 4.85 1.80 6.98
C VAL A 89 3.67 2.78 7.15
N ASP A 90 3.22 2.99 8.38
CA ASP A 90 2.12 3.92 8.68
C ASP A 90 2.46 5.35 8.24
N ASP A 91 3.67 5.82 8.53
CA ASP A 91 4.15 7.13 8.09
C ASP A 91 4.20 7.25 6.56
N ILE A 92 4.67 6.21 5.88
CA ILE A 92 4.72 6.16 4.41
C ILE A 92 3.29 6.19 3.83
N MET A 93 2.38 5.38 4.35
CA MET A 93 0.98 5.34 3.91
C MET A 93 0.29 6.68 4.16
N GLN A 94 0.53 7.32 5.29
CA GLN A 94 -0.01 8.65 5.59
C GLN A 94 0.55 9.72 4.64
N SER A 95 1.81 9.63 4.25
CA SER A 95 2.40 10.54 3.25
C SER A 95 1.70 10.47 1.89
N MET A 96 1.16 9.30 1.55
CA MET A 96 0.31 9.09 0.38
C MET A 96 -1.18 9.40 0.63
N LYS A 97 -1.51 10.02 1.77
CA LYS A 97 -2.87 10.38 2.20
C LYS A 97 -3.79 9.19 2.54
N PHE A 98 -3.26 8.02 2.74
CA PHE A 98 -4.03 6.91 3.28
C PHE A 98 -4.41 7.16 4.74
N ARG A 99 -5.61 6.73 5.08
CA ARG A 99 -6.08 6.71 6.47
C ARG A 99 -6.08 5.29 6.98
N ARG A 100 -5.41 5.05 8.11
CA ARG A 100 -5.51 3.75 8.79
C ARG A 100 -6.91 3.57 9.35
N THR A 101 -7.57 2.48 8.97
CA THR A 101 -8.92 2.15 9.41
C THR A 101 -8.93 1.04 10.43
N HIS A 102 -7.90 0.20 10.44
CA HIS A 102 -7.81 -0.94 11.35
C HIS A 102 -6.35 -1.33 11.59
N MET A 103 -6.07 -1.80 12.79
CA MET A 103 -4.79 -2.41 13.17
C MET A 103 -5.09 -3.56 14.12
N ASN A 104 -4.46 -4.71 13.92
CA ASN A 104 -4.65 -5.87 14.78
C ASN A 104 -3.40 -6.73 14.87
N GLU A 105 -3.30 -7.43 15.98
CA GLU A 105 -2.34 -8.49 16.25
C GLU A 105 -3.12 -9.81 16.29
N PRO A 106 -3.20 -10.57 15.18
CA PRO A 106 -3.94 -11.83 15.20
C PRO A 106 -3.26 -12.84 16.13
N LEU A 107 -4.05 -13.69 16.76
CA LEU A 107 -3.52 -14.80 17.55
C LEU A 107 -2.70 -15.71 16.65
N ASN A 108 -1.41 -15.82 16.94
CA ASN A 108 -0.53 -16.72 16.22
C ASN A 108 -0.62 -18.13 16.80
N ILE A 109 -1.03 -19.09 15.98
CA ILE A 109 -0.99 -20.51 16.29
C ILE A 109 0.46 -21.00 16.35
N ASN A 110 1.30 -20.43 15.48
CA ASN A 110 2.74 -20.70 15.45
C ASN A 110 3.51 -19.62 16.23
N ARG A 111 4.09 -20.00 17.36
CA ARG A 111 4.87 -19.10 18.21
C ARG A 111 6.21 -18.65 17.58
N SER A 112 6.65 -19.32 16.51
CA SER A 112 7.92 -18.99 15.84
C SER A 112 7.80 -17.76 14.95
N ILE A 113 6.61 -17.45 14.43
CA ILE A 113 6.38 -16.32 13.53
C ILE A 113 5.29 -15.43 14.15
N TYR A 114 5.65 -14.16 14.36
CA TYR A 114 4.72 -13.14 14.82
C TYR A 114 4.20 -12.35 13.63
N ARG A 115 2.90 -12.07 13.62
CA ARG A 115 2.23 -11.29 12.59
C ARG A 115 1.49 -10.11 13.18
N GLN A 116 1.60 -8.98 12.51
CA GLN A 116 0.79 -7.79 12.76
C GLN A 116 0.29 -7.24 11.43
N TYR A 117 -0.93 -6.72 11.38
CA TYR A 117 -1.44 -6.11 10.17
C TYR A 117 -2.19 -4.82 10.43
N ALA A 118 -2.25 -3.97 9.40
CA ALA A 118 -3.06 -2.77 9.38
C ALA A 118 -3.78 -2.64 8.03
N ARG A 119 -4.94 -1.99 8.04
CA ARG A 119 -5.70 -1.65 6.84
C ARG A 119 -5.74 -0.15 6.67
N TYR A 120 -5.64 0.26 5.42
CA TYR A 120 -5.59 1.66 5.01
C TYR A 120 -6.57 1.91 3.89
N THR A 121 -7.23 3.06 3.91
CA THR A 121 -8.19 3.46 2.87
C THR A 121 -7.84 4.84 2.34
N VAL A 122 -8.00 5.02 1.04
CA VAL A 122 -7.80 6.30 0.35
C VAL A 122 -8.85 6.45 -0.74
N ILE A 123 -9.17 7.68 -1.11
CA ILE A 123 -9.91 7.99 -2.34
C ILE A 123 -8.90 8.47 -3.38
N VAL A 124 -8.90 7.83 -4.53
CA VAL A 124 -8.05 8.18 -5.67
C VAL A 124 -8.92 8.74 -6.78
N GLY A 125 -8.58 9.91 -7.27
CA GLY A 125 -9.20 10.52 -8.44
C GLY A 125 -8.29 10.42 -9.66
N LYS A 126 -8.87 10.33 -10.85
CA LYS A 126 -8.13 10.54 -12.10
C LYS A 126 -7.66 11.98 -12.13
N GLY A 127 -6.36 12.17 -12.18
CA GLY A 127 -5.75 13.49 -12.35
C GLY A 127 -5.77 13.95 -13.80
N VAL A 128 -5.11 15.06 -14.06
CA VAL A 128 -4.97 15.63 -15.39
C VAL A 128 -4.09 14.72 -16.24
N THR A 129 -4.58 14.32 -17.42
CA THR A 129 -3.76 13.67 -18.43
C THR A 129 -3.03 14.77 -19.21
N THR A 130 -1.71 14.81 -19.10
CA THR A 130 -0.89 15.71 -19.88
C THR A 130 -0.21 14.95 -21.01
N THR A 131 -0.32 15.48 -22.22
CA THR A 131 0.41 14.97 -23.37
C THR A 131 1.55 15.94 -23.65
N SER A 132 2.79 15.46 -23.52
CA SER A 132 3.98 16.24 -23.85
C SER A 132 4.79 15.51 -24.91
N GLY A 133 5.29 16.26 -25.87
CA GLY A 133 6.17 15.74 -26.93
C GLY A 133 6.38 16.78 -27.99
N GLU A 134 7.63 16.95 -28.41
CA GLU A 134 7.98 17.71 -29.62
C GLU A 134 8.28 16.72 -30.76
N GLY A 135 7.57 16.87 -31.87
CA GLY A 135 7.76 16.04 -33.05
C GLY A 135 6.84 14.79 -33.07
N GLN A 136 7.36 13.63 -33.48
CA GLN A 136 6.59 12.42 -33.72
C GLN A 136 6.33 11.57 -32.46
N GLU A 137 7.00 11.82 -31.36
CA GLU A 137 6.81 11.11 -30.09
C GLU A 137 5.97 11.94 -29.12
N GLN A 138 4.76 11.45 -28.84
CA GLN A 138 3.90 12.02 -27.80
C GLN A 138 3.92 11.11 -26.58
N VAL A 139 4.27 11.68 -25.42
CA VAL A 139 4.22 10.99 -24.13
C VAL A 139 2.96 11.44 -23.40
N THR A 140 2.07 10.49 -23.14
CA THR A 140 0.86 10.74 -22.34
C THR A 140 1.10 10.27 -20.91
N THR A 141 1.05 11.20 -19.97
CA THR A 141 1.20 10.92 -18.54
C THR A 141 -0.14 11.14 -17.85
N THR A 142 -0.63 10.11 -17.17
CA THR A 142 -1.81 10.21 -16.31
C THR A 142 -1.36 10.32 -14.86
N THR A 143 -1.74 11.42 -14.21
CA THR A 143 -1.46 11.66 -12.80
C THR A 143 -2.70 11.33 -11.97
N PHE A 144 -2.55 10.49 -10.94
CA PHE A 144 -3.59 10.21 -9.97
C PHE A 144 -3.46 11.13 -8.76
N GLN A 145 -4.61 11.59 -8.25
CA GLN A 145 -4.65 12.36 -7.02
C GLN A 145 -5.28 11.53 -5.91
N MET A 146 -4.63 11.54 -4.75
CA MET A 146 -5.10 10.84 -3.56
C MET A 146 -5.74 11.84 -2.59
N TYR A 147 -6.91 11.52 -2.11
CA TYR A 147 -7.68 12.35 -1.20
C TYR A 147 -7.91 11.64 0.12
N ARG A 148 -7.58 12.32 1.20
CA ARG A 148 -7.90 11.85 2.54
C ARG A 148 -9.37 12.10 2.84
N ARG A 149 -10.04 11.09 3.34
CA ARG A 149 -11.42 11.21 3.78
C ARG A 149 -11.57 10.95 5.28
#